data_5df1f7aba762363f7a9dc7a323194aa7
#
_entry.id   5df1f7aba762363f7a9dc7a323194aa7
#
_cell.length_a   1.000
_cell.length_b   1.000
_cell.length_c   1.000
_cell.angle_alpha   90.00
_cell.angle_beta   90.00
_cell.angle_gamma   90.00
#
_symmetry.space_group_name_H-M   'P 1'
#
loop_
_entity.id
_entity.type
_entity.pdbx_description
1 polymer ?
#
loop_
_entity_poly.entity_id
_entity_poly.type
_entity_poly.pdbx_seq_one_letter_code
_entity_poly.pdbx_strand_id
1 'polypeptide(L)'
;SAALAAAVGAVVGMVRGDDGVMAITEPAAGHAVDPSLAREIPSIDASIWTRGQSVGRPWDGSLTNPAKLVEGDGYYIRRPYRAYGADHVVAQVKDVLDLVHQRFADRHDLALGDFSAKDGGAVSEHHSHQSGRDVDIGFYFEQKPKGYPSGFVVAEADTLDFVATWSLLKAFLDT
;
A
#
# COMPACT_ATOMS: atom_id res chain seq x y z
N SER A 1 -3.61 -33.52 -17.00
CA SER A 1 -4.54 -32.36 -16.91
C SER A 1 -5.94 -32.69 -16.37
N ALA A 2 -6.16 -33.89 -15.81
CA ALA A 2 -7.48 -34.29 -15.30
C ALA A 2 -7.57 -34.31 -13.75
N ALA A 3 -6.50 -33.95 -13.03
CA ALA A 3 -6.47 -34.08 -11.58
C ALA A 3 -6.78 -32.77 -10.79
N LEU A 4 -6.98 -31.64 -11.49
CA LEU A 4 -7.23 -30.35 -10.83
C LEU A 4 -8.71 -29.92 -10.79
N ALA A 5 -9.59 -30.66 -11.46
CA ALA A 5 -11.03 -30.33 -11.54
C ALA A 5 -11.86 -30.84 -10.34
N ALA A 6 -11.28 -31.62 -9.44
CA ALA A 6 -12.01 -32.25 -8.32
C ALA A 6 -11.95 -31.48 -7.00
N ALA A 7 -11.25 -30.35 -6.92
CA ALA A 7 -11.03 -29.65 -5.65
C ALA A 7 -11.90 -28.38 -5.42
N VAL A 8 -12.84 -28.07 -6.30
CA VAL A 8 -13.66 -26.84 -6.23
C VAL A 8 -15.09 -27.14 -5.81
N GLY A 9 -15.31 -27.96 -4.81
CA GLY A 9 -16.69 -28.33 -4.44
C GLY A 9 -16.95 -28.43 -2.92
N ALA A 10 -15.98 -28.21 -2.08
CA ALA A 10 -16.20 -28.33 -0.63
C ALA A 10 -16.27 -26.95 0.04
N VAL A 11 -17.47 -26.47 0.30
CA VAL A 11 -17.70 -25.42 1.30
C VAL A 11 -17.51 -26.08 2.67
N VAL A 12 -16.35 -25.90 3.28
CA VAL A 12 -16.07 -26.38 4.64
C VAL A 12 -16.77 -25.45 5.63
N GLY A 13 -17.87 -25.91 6.20
CA GLY A 13 -18.52 -25.23 7.34
C GLY A 13 -17.74 -25.52 8.63
N MET A 14 -17.34 -24.47 9.35
CA MET A 14 -16.84 -24.60 10.72
C MET A 14 -17.97 -24.41 11.71
N VAL A 15 -18.27 -25.42 12.51
CA VAL A 15 -19.20 -25.33 13.63
C VAL A 15 -18.41 -25.47 14.93
N ARG A 16 -18.65 -24.58 15.88
CA ARG A 16 -18.04 -24.62 17.21
C ARG A 16 -18.87 -25.55 18.08
N GLY A 17 -18.27 -26.65 18.54
CA GLY A 17 -18.88 -27.51 19.55
C GLY A 17 -18.87 -26.89 20.95
N ASP A 18 -19.71 -27.39 21.86
CA ASP A 18 -19.83 -26.90 23.24
C ASP A 18 -18.56 -27.13 24.08
N ASP A 19 -17.66 -27.97 23.63
CA ASP A 19 -16.35 -28.28 24.22
C ASP A 19 -15.21 -27.37 23.71
N GLY A 20 -15.50 -26.43 22.83
CA GLY A 20 -14.50 -25.51 22.28
C GLY A 20 -13.60 -26.11 21.19
N VAL A 21 -13.82 -27.38 20.82
CA VAL A 21 -13.08 -28.03 19.72
C VAL A 21 -13.74 -27.73 18.40
N MET A 22 -12.95 -27.29 17.42
CA MET A 22 -13.42 -27.06 16.06
C MET A 22 -13.46 -28.38 15.29
N ALA A 23 -14.65 -28.85 14.97
CA ALA A 23 -14.83 -30.00 14.09
C ALA A 23 -15.09 -29.57 12.67
N ILE A 24 -14.41 -30.22 11.74
CA ILE A 24 -14.69 -30.06 10.30
C ILE A 24 -15.85 -30.99 9.98
N THR A 25 -17.02 -30.42 9.66
CA THR A 25 -18.16 -31.22 9.20
C THR A 25 -18.12 -31.35 7.67
N GLU A 26 -18.26 -32.58 7.17
CA GLU A 26 -18.46 -32.78 5.74
C GLU A 26 -19.76 -32.08 5.31
N PRO A 27 -19.78 -31.43 4.12
CA PRO A 27 -20.98 -30.80 3.63
C PRO A 27 -22.06 -31.87 3.38
N ALA A 28 -23.29 -31.61 3.84
CA ALA A 28 -24.44 -32.47 3.56
C ALA A 28 -24.54 -32.68 2.04
N ALA A 29 -24.59 -33.95 1.65
CA ALA A 29 -24.77 -34.35 0.24
C ALA A 29 -26.10 -33.75 -0.26
N GLY A 30 -26.03 -32.82 -1.22
CA GLY A 30 -27.27 -32.37 -1.84
C GLY A 30 -27.24 -31.04 -2.64
N HIS A 31 -26.17 -30.31 -2.66
CA HIS A 31 -26.10 -29.15 -3.57
C HIS A 31 -25.02 -29.40 -4.63
N ALA A 32 -25.43 -30.06 -5.73
CA ALA A 32 -24.63 -30.05 -6.94
C ALA A 32 -24.56 -28.60 -7.42
N VAL A 33 -23.38 -27.99 -7.32
CA VAL A 33 -23.14 -26.69 -7.93
C VAL A 33 -23.25 -26.87 -9.43
N ASP A 34 -24.15 -26.13 -10.08
CA ASP A 34 -24.31 -26.10 -11.50
C ASP A 34 -22.97 -25.83 -12.19
N PRO A 35 -22.43 -26.75 -13.00
CA PRO A 35 -21.14 -26.54 -13.64
C PRO A 35 -21.11 -25.34 -14.59
N SER A 36 -22.28 -24.84 -15.05
CA SER A 36 -22.37 -23.63 -15.86
C SER A 36 -22.11 -22.34 -15.08
N LEU A 37 -22.15 -22.41 -13.74
CA LEU A 37 -21.82 -21.31 -12.86
C LEU A 37 -20.33 -21.29 -12.46
N ALA A 38 -19.56 -22.30 -12.86
CA ALA A 38 -18.11 -22.29 -12.73
C ALA A 38 -17.55 -21.20 -13.67
N ARG A 39 -17.52 -19.96 -13.19
CA ARG A 39 -16.71 -18.92 -13.83
C ARG A 39 -15.29 -19.45 -13.91
N GLU A 40 -14.70 -19.43 -15.11
CA GLU A 40 -13.26 -19.64 -15.25
C GLU A 40 -12.57 -18.69 -14.24
N ILE A 41 -11.97 -19.26 -13.21
CA ILE A 41 -11.12 -18.47 -12.31
C ILE A 41 -9.94 -18.08 -13.19
N PRO A 42 -9.74 -16.77 -13.45
CA PRO A 42 -8.60 -16.34 -14.25
C PRO A 42 -7.34 -16.95 -13.65
N SER A 43 -6.47 -17.51 -14.49
CA SER A 43 -5.18 -18.02 -14.03
C SER A 43 -4.47 -16.89 -13.32
N ILE A 44 -4.20 -17.06 -12.02
CA ILE A 44 -3.45 -16.07 -11.26
C ILE A 44 -2.06 -16.00 -11.88
N ASP A 45 -1.71 -14.82 -12.40
CA ASP A 45 -0.37 -14.59 -12.92
C ASP A 45 0.65 -14.82 -11.80
N ALA A 46 1.52 -15.82 -12.01
CA ALA A 46 2.54 -16.17 -11.02
C ALA A 46 3.47 -14.99 -10.68
N SER A 47 3.56 -13.97 -11.55
CA SER A 47 4.32 -12.74 -11.29
C SER A 47 3.77 -11.94 -10.10
N ILE A 48 2.50 -12.14 -9.72
CA ILE A 48 1.91 -11.50 -8.53
C ILE A 48 2.70 -11.86 -7.26
N TRP A 49 3.20 -13.09 -7.17
CA TRP A 49 3.96 -13.57 -6.01
C TRP A 49 5.37 -13.01 -5.92
N THR A 50 5.87 -12.40 -6.99
CA THR A 50 7.19 -11.73 -7.01
C THR A 50 7.12 -10.25 -6.71
N ARG A 51 5.91 -9.66 -6.65
CA ARG A 51 5.70 -8.26 -6.35
C ARG A 51 5.78 -8.00 -4.85
N GLY A 52 6.09 -6.75 -4.49
CA GLY A 52 6.10 -6.31 -3.11
C GLY A 52 4.73 -6.38 -2.46
N GLN A 53 4.62 -7.15 -1.38
CA GLN A 53 3.38 -7.44 -0.71
C GLN A 53 3.42 -6.99 0.75
N SER A 54 2.35 -6.31 1.15
CA SER A 54 2.06 -6.01 2.54
C SER A 54 1.45 -7.22 3.22
N VAL A 55 1.96 -7.59 4.39
CA VAL A 55 1.42 -8.66 5.23
C VAL A 55 1.03 -8.07 6.58
N GLY A 56 -0.13 -8.45 7.08
CA GLY A 56 -0.64 -7.97 8.37
C GLY A 56 -1.25 -6.58 8.32
N ARG A 57 -1.08 -5.82 9.39
CA ARG A 57 -1.66 -4.48 9.60
C ARG A 57 -0.58 -3.40 9.54
N PRO A 58 -0.92 -2.13 9.30
CA PRO A 58 0.07 -1.04 9.32
C PRO A 58 0.86 -0.93 10.63
N TRP A 59 0.29 -1.35 11.75
CA TRP A 59 0.88 -1.32 13.10
C TRP A 59 1.28 -2.70 13.64
N ASP A 60 1.09 -3.76 12.88
CA ASP A 60 1.47 -5.14 13.20
C ASP A 60 1.62 -5.90 11.87
N GLY A 61 2.69 -5.62 11.18
CA GLY A 61 2.85 -6.11 9.82
C GLY A 61 4.29 -6.30 9.40
N SER A 62 4.44 -6.84 8.21
CA SER A 62 5.70 -7.04 7.52
C SER A 62 5.55 -6.76 6.03
N LEU A 63 6.67 -6.79 5.31
CA LEU A 63 6.75 -6.49 3.91
C LEU A 63 7.60 -7.56 3.21
N THR A 64 7.07 -8.13 2.14
CA THR A 64 7.75 -9.17 1.36
C THR A 64 8.05 -8.66 -0.05
N ASN A 65 9.25 -8.87 -0.56
CA ASN A 65 9.70 -8.42 -1.88
C ASN A 65 9.39 -6.93 -2.15
N PRO A 66 9.74 -6.00 -1.25
CA PRO A 66 9.29 -4.63 -1.34
C PRO A 66 9.82 -3.90 -2.58
N ALA A 67 8.98 -3.02 -3.14
CA ALA A 67 9.47 -1.96 -4.00
C ALA A 67 10.15 -0.87 -3.16
N LYS A 68 11.09 -0.17 -3.77
CA LYS A 68 11.71 1.00 -3.16
C LYS A 68 11.40 2.23 -3.99
N LEU A 69 10.88 3.28 -3.36
CA LEU A 69 10.84 4.58 -4.00
C LEU A 69 12.28 5.10 -4.13
N VAL A 70 12.65 5.43 -5.35
CA VAL A 70 13.95 6.03 -5.68
C VAL A 70 13.83 7.53 -5.83
N GLU A 71 14.92 8.26 -5.76
CA GLU A 71 14.97 9.70 -6.01
C GLU A 71 14.43 10.03 -7.40
N GLY A 72 13.80 11.18 -7.50
CA GLY A 72 13.20 11.73 -8.73
C GLY A 72 13.00 13.23 -8.60
N ASP A 73 12.46 13.84 -9.63
CA ASP A 73 12.22 15.27 -9.67
C ASP A 73 11.00 15.66 -8.82
N GLY A 74 11.06 16.81 -8.16
CA GLY A 74 9.95 17.40 -7.41
C GLY A 74 9.74 16.86 -6.00
N TYR A 75 10.57 15.93 -5.53
CA TYR A 75 10.50 15.42 -4.16
C TYR A 75 11.85 15.02 -3.61
N TYR A 76 11.97 15.03 -2.30
CA TYR A 76 13.15 14.66 -1.53
C TYR A 76 12.82 13.56 -0.53
N ILE A 77 13.53 12.43 -0.61
CA ILE A 77 13.36 11.28 0.30
C ILE A 77 14.23 11.51 1.54
N ARG A 78 13.58 11.81 2.67
CA ARG A 78 14.28 12.13 3.93
C ARG A 78 15.08 10.97 4.50
N ARG A 79 14.56 9.75 4.36
CA ARG A 79 15.16 8.53 4.92
C ARG A 79 15.12 7.40 3.88
N PRO A 80 16.09 7.33 2.94
CA PRO A 80 16.07 6.34 1.85
C PRO A 80 16.05 4.87 2.32
N TYR A 81 16.43 4.59 3.56
CA TYR A 81 16.37 3.26 4.16
C TYR A 81 14.97 2.89 4.69
N ARG A 82 14.03 3.82 4.68
CA ARG A 82 12.61 3.64 5.00
C ARG A 82 11.69 3.95 3.82
N ALA A 83 12.20 3.95 2.60
CA ALA A 83 11.44 4.22 1.39
C ALA A 83 10.94 2.94 0.71
N TYR A 84 10.58 1.92 1.49
CA TYR A 84 10.12 0.64 0.99
C TYR A 84 8.62 0.47 1.22
N GLY A 85 7.91 -0.05 0.22
CA GLY A 85 6.48 -0.28 0.28
C GLY A 85 6.02 -1.41 -0.62
N ALA A 86 4.73 -1.72 -0.57
CA ALA A 86 4.12 -2.60 -1.56
C ALA A 86 4.19 -1.95 -2.95
N ASP A 87 4.35 -2.74 -4.00
CA ASP A 87 4.58 -2.26 -5.36
C ASP A 87 3.54 -1.23 -5.80
N HIS A 88 2.26 -1.53 -5.58
CA HIS A 88 1.17 -0.64 -5.98
C HIS A 88 1.20 0.69 -5.22
N VAL A 89 1.60 0.69 -3.93
CA VAL A 89 1.70 1.92 -3.13
C VAL A 89 2.85 2.78 -3.62
N VAL A 90 4.03 2.18 -3.86
CA VAL A 90 5.20 2.92 -4.36
C VAL A 90 4.94 3.46 -5.76
N ALA A 91 4.31 2.66 -6.64
CA ALA A 91 3.94 3.09 -7.99
C ALA A 91 2.95 4.25 -7.94
N GLN A 92 1.85 4.13 -7.19
CA GLN A 92 0.83 5.18 -7.06
C GLN A 92 1.44 6.48 -6.51
N VAL A 93 2.25 6.40 -5.45
CA VAL A 93 2.91 7.60 -4.90
C VAL A 93 3.79 8.25 -5.95
N LYS A 94 4.60 7.46 -6.67
CA LYS A 94 5.46 8.00 -7.72
C LYS A 94 4.67 8.66 -8.83
N ASP A 95 3.62 8.03 -9.33
CA ASP A 95 2.78 8.57 -10.43
C ASP A 95 2.13 9.89 -10.01
N VAL A 96 1.63 9.98 -8.77
CA VAL A 96 1.05 11.22 -8.22
C VAL A 96 2.11 12.32 -8.10
N LEU A 97 3.31 12.00 -7.59
CA LEU A 97 4.38 12.98 -7.46
C LEU A 97 4.84 13.51 -8.82
N ASP A 98 5.02 12.62 -9.80
CA ASP A 98 5.38 12.99 -11.18
C ASP A 98 4.31 13.90 -11.81
N LEU A 99 3.03 13.57 -11.64
CA LEU A 99 1.90 14.34 -12.15
C LEU A 99 1.87 15.75 -11.54
N VAL A 100 2.03 15.84 -10.23
CA VAL A 100 1.98 17.13 -9.52
C VAL A 100 3.22 17.97 -9.86
N HIS A 101 4.40 17.36 -9.94
CA HIS A 101 5.62 18.06 -10.36
C HIS A 101 5.50 18.63 -11.79
N GLN A 102 4.95 17.87 -12.74
CA GLN A 102 4.71 18.37 -14.10
C GLN A 102 3.80 19.60 -14.13
N ARG A 103 2.82 19.66 -13.23
CA ARG A 103 1.88 20.78 -13.14
C ARG A 103 2.46 21.99 -12.40
N PHE A 104 3.35 21.75 -11.44
CA PHE A 104 3.94 22.76 -10.55
C PHE A 104 5.47 22.69 -10.54
N ALA A 105 6.07 22.63 -11.73
CA ALA A 105 7.52 22.44 -11.89
C ALA A 105 8.40 23.57 -11.30
N ASP A 106 7.79 24.73 -11.03
CA ASP A 106 8.43 25.89 -10.39
C ASP A 106 8.41 25.83 -8.86
N ARG A 107 7.72 24.84 -8.28
CA ARG A 107 7.65 24.68 -6.84
C ARG A 107 8.89 23.94 -6.30
N HIS A 108 9.16 24.18 -5.02
CA HIS A 108 10.21 23.44 -4.30
C HIS A 108 9.87 21.96 -4.19
N ASP A 109 10.89 21.11 -3.96
CA ASP A 109 10.69 19.69 -3.73
C ASP A 109 9.78 19.43 -2.52
N LEU A 110 8.94 18.41 -2.65
CA LEU A 110 8.09 17.92 -1.59
C LEU A 110 8.88 17.00 -0.65
N ALA A 111 8.74 17.17 0.66
CA ALA A 111 9.36 16.27 1.62
C ALA A 111 8.62 14.93 1.67
N LEU A 112 9.32 13.82 1.44
CA LEU A 112 8.81 12.49 1.70
C LEU A 112 9.46 11.91 2.95
N GLY A 113 8.64 11.43 3.86
CA GLY A 113 9.04 10.77 5.09
C GLY A 113 9.15 9.26 4.92
N ASP A 114 8.62 8.58 5.93
CA ASP A 114 8.74 7.14 6.01
C ASP A 114 7.60 6.42 5.27
N PHE A 115 7.93 5.34 4.57
CA PHE A 115 7.00 4.31 4.15
C PHE A 115 7.11 3.12 5.10
N SER A 116 8.19 2.36 4.98
CA SER A 116 8.49 1.23 5.84
C SER A 116 9.99 0.89 5.77
N ALA A 117 10.46 0.11 6.73
CA ALA A 117 11.74 -0.59 6.60
C ALA A 117 11.64 -1.65 5.49
N LYS A 118 12.78 -2.13 4.99
CA LYS A 118 12.84 -3.08 3.85
C LYS A 118 11.99 -4.34 4.07
N ASP A 119 12.02 -4.88 5.26
CA ASP A 119 11.29 -6.12 5.58
C ASP A 119 10.00 -5.84 6.38
N GLY A 120 9.64 -4.55 6.51
CA GLY A 120 8.56 -4.13 7.38
C GLY A 120 8.91 -4.20 8.85
N GLY A 121 7.91 -4.40 9.70
CA GLY A 121 8.05 -4.47 11.15
C GLY A 121 8.17 -3.11 11.82
N ALA A 122 8.40 -3.09 13.13
CA ALA A 122 8.39 -1.89 13.95
C ALA A 122 9.43 -0.86 13.48
N VAL A 123 8.97 0.36 13.31
CA VAL A 123 9.78 1.52 12.91
C VAL A 123 9.83 2.50 14.07
N SER A 124 11.04 2.95 14.47
CA SER A 124 11.18 3.91 15.56
C SER A 124 10.41 5.21 15.25
N GLU A 125 9.87 5.82 16.29
CA GLU A 125 9.09 7.08 16.22
C GLU A 125 7.69 6.95 15.61
N HIS A 126 7.26 5.74 15.20
CA HIS A 126 5.96 5.49 14.59
C HIS A 126 5.25 4.30 15.22
N HIS A 127 3.91 4.38 15.28
CA HIS A 127 3.05 3.25 15.62
C HIS A 127 2.62 2.45 14.38
N SER A 128 2.73 3.03 13.18
CA SER A 128 2.41 2.44 11.88
C SER A 128 3.68 2.25 11.03
N HIS A 129 3.57 2.27 9.73
CA HIS A 129 4.69 2.09 8.77
C HIS A 129 5.32 0.69 8.81
N GLN A 130 4.60 -0.32 9.31
CA GLN A 130 5.16 -1.67 9.45
C GLN A 130 4.90 -2.57 8.25
N SER A 131 3.99 -2.20 7.36
CA SER A 131 3.57 -3.02 6.23
C SER A 131 3.69 -2.35 4.86
N GLY A 132 4.30 -1.17 4.78
CA GLY A 132 4.55 -0.45 3.53
C GLY A 132 3.29 -0.01 2.78
N ARG A 133 2.22 0.32 3.50
CA ARG A 133 0.95 0.82 2.97
C ARG A 133 0.67 2.28 3.29
N ASP A 134 1.47 2.88 4.12
CA ASP A 134 1.39 4.25 4.57
C ASP A 134 2.66 5.01 4.19
N VAL A 135 2.53 6.31 3.98
CA VAL A 135 3.62 7.21 3.65
C VAL A 135 3.40 8.56 4.29
N ASP A 136 4.45 9.12 4.87
CA ASP A 136 4.46 10.49 5.35
C ASP A 136 4.80 11.43 4.20
N ILE A 137 3.95 12.42 3.93
CA ILE A 137 4.16 13.39 2.87
C ILE A 137 4.04 14.80 3.45
N GLY A 138 4.98 15.68 3.11
CA GLY A 138 4.94 17.09 3.48
C GLY A 138 3.95 17.89 2.64
N PHE A 139 3.96 19.20 2.85
CA PHE A 139 3.11 20.15 2.14
C PHE A 139 3.92 21.01 1.19
N TYR A 140 3.26 21.58 0.19
CA TYR A 140 3.79 22.70 -0.58
C TYR A 140 3.58 24.00 0.19
N PHE A 141 4.57 24.88 0.13
CA PHE A 141 4.54 26.18 0.76
C PHE A 141 4.68 27.29 -0.29
N GLU A 142 4.04 28.44 -0.09
CA GLU A 142 4.21 29.61 -0.97
C GLU A 142 5.67 30.02 -1.08
N GLN A 143 6.40 29.92 0.02
CA GLN A 143 7.85 30.08 0.08
C GLN A 143 8.46 28.91 0.84
N LYS A 144 9.49 28.28 0.27
CA LYS A 144 10.16 27.14 0.87
C LYS A 144 10.69 27.48 2.29
N PRO A 145 10.20 26.84 3.34
CA PRO A 145 10.67 27.09 4.69
C PRO A 145 12.14 26.69 4.89
N LYS A 146 12.80 27.32 5.84
CA LYS A 146 14.17 26.93 6.20
C LYS A 146 14.20 25.50 6.71
N GLY A 147 15.13 24.70 6.15
CA GLY A 147 15.30 23.28 6.53
C GLY A 147 14.36 22.30 5.81
N TYR A 148 13.39 22.81 5.04
CA TYR A 148 12.55 21.99 4.17
C TYR A 148 13.29 21.75 2.82
N PRO A 149 13.23 20.57 2.19
CA PRO A 149 12.45 19.37 2.52
C PRO A 149 13.19 18.34 3.40
N SER A 150 14.38 18.63 3.91
CA SER A 150 15.12 17.69 4.77
C SER A 150 14.45 17.42 6.13
N GLY A 151 13.58 18.33 6.58
CA GLY A 151 12.71 18.20 7.75
C GLY A 151 11.27 18.53 7.42
N PHE A 152 10.31 17.96 8.15
CA PHE A 152 8.93 18.43 8.09
C PHE A 152 8.79 19.76 8.84
N VAL A 153 7.92 20.61 8.32
CA VAL A 153 7.60 21.92 8.89
C VAL A 153 6.09 22.01 9.06
N VAL A 154 5.66 22.60 10.15
CA VAL A 154 4.23 22.86 10.36
C VAL A 154 3.75 23.88 9.34
N ALA A 155 2.66 23.58 8.68
CA ALA A 155 2.03 24.48 7.73
C ALA A 155 0.98 25.34 8.45
N GLU A 156 1.07 26.64 8.25
CA GLU A 156 0.07 27.61 8.69
C GLU A 156 -0.75 28.07 7.47
N ALA A 157 -1.94 28.58 7.70
CA ALA A 157 -2.86 28.96 6.63
C ALA A 157 -2.29 30.01 5.66
N ASP A 158 -1.41 30.86 6.13
CA ASP A 158 -0.74 31.94 5.39
C ASP A 158 0.58 31.51 4.73
N THR A 159 1.09 30.34 5.07
CA THR A 159 2.35 29.80 4.52
C THR A 159 2.12 28.67 3.53
N LEU A 160 0.97 28.02 3.61
CA LEU A 160 0.61 26.86 2.79
C LEU A 160 0.31 27.29 1.33
N ASP A 161 1.00 26.71 0.34
CA ASP A 161 0.51 26.72 -1.03
C ASP A 161 -0.71 25.80 -1.16
N PHE A 162 -1.88 26.41 -0.96
CA PHE A 162 -3.13 25.67 -0.93
C PHE A 162 -3.42 24.99 -2.28
N VAL A 163 -3.12 25.65 -3.40
CA VAL A 163 -3.43 25.12 -4.73
C VAL A 163 -2.58 23.90 -5.06
N ALA A 164 -1.28 23.98 -4.85
CA ALA A 164 -0.38 22.84 -5.09
C ALA A 164 -0.67 21.69 -4.12
N THR A 165 -0.87 21.98 -2.83
CA THR A 165 -1.19 20.97 -1.81
C THR A 165 -2.55 20.31 -2.09
N TRP A 166 -3.58 21.09 -2.44
CA TRP A 166 -4.87 20.51 -2.81
C TRP A 166 -4.79 19.64 -4.06
N SER A 167 -3.99 20.05 -5.05
CA SER A 167 -3.78 19.25 -6.26
C SER A 167 -3.09 17.93 -5.96
N LEU A 168 -2.14 17.91 -5.02
CA LEU A 168 -1.51 16.68 -4.53
C LEU A 168 -2.54 15.73 -3.88
N LEU A 169 -3.34 16.24 -2.95
CA LEU A 169 -4.38 15.44 -2.27
C LEU A 169 -5.41 14.91 -3.26
N LYS A 170 -5.86 15.77 -4.18
CA LYS A 170 -6.82 15.37 -5.21
C LYS A 170 -6.26 14.31 -6.15
N ALA A 171 -4.99 14.39 -6.54
CA ALA A 171 -4.36 13.37 -7.37
C ALA A 171 -4.36 11.99 -6.70
N PHE A 172 -4.16 11.91 -5.39
CA PHE A 172 -4.30 10.65 -4.63
C PHE A 172 -5.73 10.12 -4.56
N LEU A 173 -6.73 10.99 -4.62
CA LEU A 173 -8.15 10.58 -4.60
C LEU A 173 -8.64 10.12 -5.97
N ASP A 174 -8.01 10.56 -7.03
CA ASP A 174 -8.42 10.27 -8.42
C ASP A 174 -7.71 9.01 -9.00
N THR A 175 -6.70 8.47 -8.31
CA THR A 175 -5.96 7.23 -8.67
C THR A 175 -6.44 6.05 -7.86
#